data_038ef8a102dd13536b715798e4217e8b
#
_entry.id   038ef8a102dd13536b715798e4217e8b
#
_cell.length_a   1.000
_cell.length_b   1.000
_cell.length_c   1.000
_cell.angle_alpha   90.00
_cell.angle_beta   90.00
_cell.angle_gamma   90.00
#
_symmetry.space_group_name_H-M   'P 1'
#
loop_
_entity.id
_entity.type
_entity.pdbx_description
1 polymer ?
#
loop_
_entity_poly.entity_id
_entity_poly.type
_entity_poly.pdbx_seq_one_letter_code
_entity_poly.pdbx_strand_id
1 'polypeptide(L)'
;MTAPNHNWRKFKNSFMQTLTFACAILVVTPLVLVFYHLIKEGFSSINLAFFTQLPKPEGEIGGGMGNAIVGTFVLLGQAAVVGVPVGVLGGVFLSEYGGTKLNWAIRFAADILNGVPSINWGIVVWGLLVVPMHTYSALAGGVVLGMMMIPLVMRTTEEVLQLVPGGYREAALALGISKWKTIVQIVIRTAMKGIVTGVLLALARVAGETAPLIFTALGNENWPHKLTEPIAAMPLQIYNYAIGPYNDQHRQAWAGAFVLLLLVLFINIGVRFLTRDRFKPKT
;
A
#
# COMPACT_ATOMS: atom_id res chain seq x y z
N MET A 1 47.62 -3.54 -28.09
CA MET A 1 46.19 -3.44 -27.78
C MET A 1 45.59 -2.37 -28.68
N THR A 2 44.88 -2.75 -29.73
CA THR A 2 44.25 -1.81 -30.70
C THR A 2 43.09 -1.10 -30.00
N ALA A 3 43.13 0.25 -29.95
CA ALA A 3 42.08 1.06 -29.36
C ALA A 3 40.72 0.75 -30.05
N PRO A 4 39.66 0.45 -29.35
CA PRO A 4 38.38 0.08 -29.96
C PRO A 4 37.86 1.26 -30.78
N ASN A 5 37.43 0.96 -32.01
CA ASN A 5 37.00 1.91 -33.02
C ASN A 5 35.97 2.88 -32.47
N HIS A 6 36.29 4.18 -32.41
CA HIS A 6 35.45 5.22 -31.79
C HIS A 6 34.01 5.25 -32.38
N ASN A 7 33.88 4.98 -33.66
CA ASN A 7 32.61 4.95 -34.38
C ASN A 7 31.74 3.76 -33.92
N TRP A 8 32.35 2.60 -33.62
CA TRP A 8 31.65 1.44 -33.11
C TRP A 8 31.11 1.68 -31.68
N ARG A 9 31.89 2.35 -30.86
CA ARG A 9 31.45 2.74 -29.50
C ARG A 9 30.29 3.74 -29.54
N LYS A 10 30.33 4.74 -30.43
CA LYS A 10 29.24 5.68 -30.65
C LYS A 10 27.97 4.98 -31.13
N PHE A 11 28.08 4.11 -32.13
CA PHE A 11 26.95 3.34 -32.63
C PHE A 11 26.32 2.47 -31.53
N LYS A 12 27.13 1.72 -30.80
CA LYS A 12 26.66 0.88 -29.68
C LYS A 12 25.98 1.72 -28.58
N ASN A 13 26.53 2.88 -28.24
CA ASN A 13 25.93 3.76 -27.25
C ASN A 13 24.58 4.33 -27.74
N SER A 14 24.52 4.83 -28.97
CA SER A 14 23.27 5.32 -29.55
C SER A 14 22.21 4.22 -29.64
N PHE A 15 22.59 3.04 -30.09
CA PHE A 15 21.69 1.88 -30.14
C PHE A 15 21.14 1.53 -28.74
N MET A 16 22.01 1.48 -27.71
CA MET A 16 21.59 1.20 -26.33
C MET A 16 20.68 2.29 -25.77
N GLN A 17 20.94 3.57 -26.06
CA GLN A 17 20.06 4.67 -25.68
C GLN A 17 18.68 4.56 -26.32
N THR A 18 18.64 4.29 -27.64
CA THR A 18 17.37 4.10 -28.36
C THR A 18 16.59 2.90 -27.82
N LEU A 19 17.29 1.78 -27.55
CA LEU A 19 16.68 0.58 -26.97
C LEU A 19 16.11 0.87 -25.58
N THR A 20 16.89 1.55 -24.73
CA THR A 20 16.42 1.93 -23.37
C THR A 20 15.19 2.84 -23.45
N PHE A 21 15.18 3.80 -24.36
CA PHE A 21 14.04 4.69 -24.57
C PHE A 21 12.82 3.94 -25.10
N ALA A 22 13.00 3.02 -26.05
CA ALA A 22 11.93 2.16 -26.54
C ALA A 22 11.35 1.27 -25.45
N CYS A 23 12.20 0.66 -24.60
CA CYS A 23 11.75 -0.10 -23.44
C CYS A 23 10.98 0.77 -22.43
N ALA A 24 11.44 2.00 -22.18
CA ALA A 24 10.73 2.92 -21.30
C ALA A 24 9.32 3.27 -21.83
N ILE A 25 9.19 3.56 -23.14
CA ILE A 25 7.90 3.79 -23.78
C ILE A 25 7.01 2.55 -23.65
N LEU A 26 7.55 1.37 -23.95
CA LEU A 26 6.81 0.11 -23.90
C LEU A 26 6.25 -0.16 -22.50
N VAL A 27 6.99 0.16 -21.43
CA VAL A 27 6.55 0.01 -20.04
C VAL A 27 5.50 1.06 -19.64
N VAL A 28 5.65 2.29 -20.14
CA VAL A 28 4.72 3.40 -19.80
C VAL A 28 3.42 3.31 -20.59
N THR A 29 3.46 2.79 -21.83
CA THR A 29 2.27 2.72 -22.70
C THR A 29 1.07 2.02 -22.08
N PRO A 30 1.17 0.81 -21.49
CA PRO A 30 0.03 0.17 -20.83
C PRO A 30 -0.56 1.02 -19.71
N LEU A 31 0.29 1.69 -18.93
CA LEU A 31 -0.15 2.57 -17.85
C LEU A 31 -0.99 3.73 -18.40
N VAL A 32 -0.52 4.40 -19.44
CA VAL A 32 -1.24 5.50 -20.10
C VAL A 32 -2.56 5.01 -20.70
N LEU A 33 -2.57 3.84 -21.33
CA LEU A 33 -3.80 3.24 -21.89
C LEU A 33 -4.83 2.90 -20.81
N VAL A 34 -4.40 2.35 -19.69
CA VAL A 34 -5.28 2.08 -18.54
C VAL A 34 -5.88 3.39 -18.01
N PHE A 35 -5.05 4.41 -17.77
CA PHE A 35 -5.54 5.73 -17.33
C PHE A 35 -6.53 6.36 -18.32
N TYR A 36 -6.19 6.33 -19.61
CA TYR A 36 -7.09 6.82 -20.66
C TYR A 36 -8.44 6.12 -20.64
N HIS A 37 -8.44 4.80 -20.49
CA HIS A 37 -9.66 4.00 -20.45
C HIS A 37 -10.48 4.25 -19.18
N LEU A 38 -9.83 4.34 -18.02
CA LEU A 38 -10.46 4.70 -16.75
C LEU A 38 -11.18 6.06 -16.83
N ILE A 39 -10.54 7.06 -17.43
CA ILE A 39 -11.13 8.39 -17.59
C ILE A 39 -12.30 8.32 -18.58
N LYS A 40 -12.10 7.70 -19.72
CA LYS A 40 -13.10 7.64 -20.79
C LYS A 40 -14.41 6.97 -20.36
N GLU A 41 -14.31 5.80 -19.73
CA GLU A 41 -15.49 4.99 -19.37
C GLU A 41 -16.03 5.37 -17.97
N GLY A 42 -15.14 5.70 -17.02
CA GLY A 42 -15.52 5.99 -15.64
C GLY A 42 -16.06 7.38 -15.41
N PHE A 43 -15.60 8.39 -16.17
CA PHE A 43 -15.95 9.79 -15.89
C PHE A 43 -17.46 10.09 -15.95
N SER A 44 -18.18 9.41 -16.83
CA SER A 44 -19.64 9.57 -17.00
C SER A 44 -20.45 9.16 -15.78
N SER A 45 -19.93 8.27 -14.93
CA SER A 45 -20.60 7.76 -13.73
C SER A 45 -20.16 8.49 -12.45
N ILE A 46 -19.17 9.41 -12.54
CA ILE A 46 -18.72 10.21 -11.40
C ILE A 46 -19.64 11.41 -11.21
N ASN A 47 -20.50 11.32 -10.22
CA ASN A 47 -21.40 12.39 -9.79
C ASN A 47 -21.48 12.40 -8.26
N LEU A 48 -22.20 13.35 -7.67
CA LEU A 48 -22.34 13.44 -6.21
C LEU A 48 -22.98 12.19 -5.62
N ALA A 49 -23.94 11.59 -6.34
CA ALA A 49 -24.60 10.35 -5.91
C ALA A 49 -23.62 9.19 -5.79
N PHE A 50 -22.62 9.09 -6.68
CA PHE A 50 -21.56 8.08 -6.61
C PHE A 50 -20.84 8.07 -5.25
N PHE A 51 -20.61 9.23 -4.65
CA PHE A 51 -19.89 9.34 -3.36
C PHE A 51 -20.81 9.24 -2.13
N THR A 52 -22.10 9.50 -2.28
CA THR A 52 -23.01 9.69 -1.15
C THR A 52 -24.13 8.67 -1.07
N GLN A 53 -24.40 7.94 -2.14
CA GLN A 53 -25.47 6.95 -2.17
C GLN A 53 -24.94 5.52 -2.01
N LEU A 54 -25.84 4.63 -1.62
CA LEU A 54 -25.62 3.19 -1.59
C LEU A 54 -25.73 2.59 -3.00
N PRO A 55 -25.19 1.39 -3.20
CA PRO A 55 -25.47 0.59 -4.38
C PRO A 55 -26.98 0.43 -4.60
N LYS A 56 -27.41 0.41 -5.84
CA LYS A 56 -28.78 0.03 -6.19
C LYS A 56 -28.86 -1.46 -6.48
N PRO A 57 -30.08 -2.05 -6.35
CA PRO A 57 -30.31 -3.44 -6.73
C PRO A 57 -29.89 -3.71 -8.18
N GLU A 58 -29.56 -4.95 -8.45
CA GLU A 58 -29.14 -5.40 -9.78
C GLU A 58 -30.18 -5.09 -10.86
N GLY A 59 -29.73 -4.50 -11.97
CA GLY A 59 -30.58 -4.09 -13.08
C GLY A 59 -31.17 -2.68 -12.98
N GLU A 60 -31.02 -1.99 -11.85
CA GLU A 60 -31.39 -0.59 -11.73
C GLU A 60 -30.24 0.35 -12.10
N ILE A 61 -30.56 1.42 -12.82
CA ILE A 61 -29.57 2.44 -13.22
C ILE A 61 -29.31 3.40 -12.07
N GLY A 62 -28.03 3.77 -11.86
CA GLY A 62 -27.60 4.77 -10.87
C GLY A 62 -27.18 4.15 -9.55
N GLY A 63 -27.33 4.91 -8.45
CA GLY A 63 -26.74 4.56 -7.15
C GLY A 63 -25.29 5.04 -7.02
N GLY A 64 -24.58 4.54 -6.01
CA GLY A 64 -23.21 4.95 -5.72
C GLY A 64 -22.38 3.88 -5.03
N MET A 65 -21.17 4.26 -4.64
CA MET A 65 -20.21 3.43 -3.90
C MET A 65 -19.82 4.06 -2.55
N GLY A 66 -20.68 4.90 -1.97
CA GLY A 66 -20.38 5.63 -0.73
C GLY A 66 -20.00 4.70 0.42
N ASN A 67 -20.74 3.59 0.60
CA ASN A 67 -20.44 2.56 1.59
C ASN A 67 -19.06 1.91 1.38
N ALA A 68 -18.68 1.63 0.13
CA ALA A 68 -17.41 1.02 -0.20
C ALA A 68 -16.24 2.00 0.01
N ILE A 69 -16.44 3.28 -0.26
CA ILE A 69 -15.45 4.34 0.03
C ILE A 69 -15.20 4.41 1.54
N VAL A 70 -16.26 4.55 2.34
CA VAL A 70 -16.16 4.59 3.81
C VAL A 70 -15.55 3.32 4.35
N GLY A 71 -15.99 2.15 3.86
CA GLY A 71 -15.46 0.87 4.30
C GLY A 71 -13.97 0.69 3.97
N THR A 72 -13.51 1.18 2.82
CA THR A 72 -12.09 1.19 2.48
C THR A 72 -11.27 1.98 3.51
N PHE A 73 -11.71 3.19 3.89
CA PHE A 73 -11.03 3.97 4.92
C PHE A 73 -11.02 3.27 6.29
N VAL A 74 -12.13 2.63 6.68
CA VAL A 74 -12.21 1.86 7.93
C VAL A 74 -11.21 0.70 7.92
N LEU A 75 -11.17 -0.07 6.84
CA LEU A 75 -10.24 -1.21 6.68
C LEU A 75 -8.77 -0.76 6.66
N LEU A 76 -8.45 0.31 5.94
CA LEU A 76 -7.10 0.88 5.91
C LEU A 76 -6.68 1.43 7.27
N GLY A 77 -7.60 2.08 7.99
CA GLY A 77 -7.36 2.56 9.36
C GLY A 77 -7.02 1.41 10.31
N GLN A 78 -7.80 0.33 10.28
CA GLN A 78 -7.53 -0.88 11.07
C GLN A 78 -6.21 -1.55 10.67
N ALA A 79 -5.94 -1.66 9.36
CA ALA A 79 -4.69 -2.21 8.86
C ALA A 79 -3.49 -1.39 9.35
N ALA A 80 -3.59 -0.06 9.36
CA ALA A 80 -2.55 0.82 9.90
C ALA A 80 -2.34 0.62 11.40
N VAL A 81 -3.40 0.50 12.19
CA VAL A 81 -3.33 0.28 13.65
C VAL A 81 -2.60 -1.03 13.98
N VAL A 82 -2.77 -2.08 13.17
CA VAL A 82 -2.10 -3.36 13.37
C VAL A 82 -0.71 -3.37 12.71
N GLY A 83 -0.63 -3.02 11.44
CA GLY A 83 0.55 -3.21 10.60
C GLY A 83 1.68 -2.23 10.90
N VAL A 84 1.35 -0.96 11.18
CA VAL A 84 2.39 0.08 11.37
C VAL A 84 3.16 -0.12 12.68
N PRO A 85 2.53 -0.25 13.86
CA PRO A 85 3.30 -0.43 15.09
C PRO A 85 4.18 -1.68 15.06
N VAL A 86 3.63 -2.82 14.64
CA VAL A 86 4.36 -4.09 14.60
C VAL A 86 5.50 -4.04 13.56
N GLY A 87 5.22 -3.52 12.37
CA GLY A 87 6.22 -3.39 11.31
C GLY A 87 7.35 -2.42 11.68
N VAL A 88 7.02 -1.24 12.22
CA VAL A 88 8.04 -0.25 12.63
C VAL A 88 8.90 -0.79 13.77
N LEU A 89 8.28 -1.35 14.83
CA LEU A 89 9.03 -1.92 15.95
C LEU A 89 9.91 -3.09 15.51
N GLY A 90 9.41 -3.95 14.61
CA GLY A 90 10.19 -5.03 14.01
C GLY A 90 11.39 -4.51 13.21
N GLY A 91 11.19 -3.49 12.38
CA GLY A 91 12.26 -2.85 11.60
C GLY A 91 13.33 -2.17 12.48
N VAL A 92 12.89 -1.49 13.55
CA VAL A 92 13.79 -0.92 14.57
C VAL A 92 14.59 -2.02 15.25
N PHE A 93 13.96 -3.13 15.63
CA PHE A 93 14.65 -4.26 16.23
C PHE A 93 15.71 -4.83 15.29
N LEU A 94 15.39 -5.05 14.02
CA LEU A 94 16.31 -5.60 13.03
C LEU A 94 17.49 -4.68 12.74
N SER A 95 17.26 -3.36 12.74
CA SER A 95 18.33 -2.36 12.48
C SER A 95 19.24 -2.14 13.69
N GLU A 96 18.68 -1.98 14.90
CA GLU A 96 19.43 -1.50 16.07
C GLU A 96 19.92 -2.62 17.00
N TYR A 97 19.33 -3.81 16.91
CA TYR A 97 19.69 -4.98 17.72
C TYR A 97 20.16 -6.15 16.83
N GLY A 98 20.83 -5.82 15.72
CA GLY A 98 21.30 -6.77 14.70
C GLY A 98 22.36 -7.75 15.22
N GLY A 99 22.68 -8.74 14.37
CA GLY A 99 23.83 -9.66 14.58
C GLY A 99 23.47 -11.00 15.24
N THR A 100 22.20 -11.30 15.50
CA THR A 100 21.76 -12.58 16.07
C THR A 100 21.17 -13.54 15.02
N LYS A 101 21.13 -14.83 15.32
CA LYS A 101 20.42 -15.84 14.51
C LYS A 101 18.92 -15.50 14.38
N LEU A 102 18.36 -14.88 15.42
CA LEU A 102 16.97 -14.41 15.44
C LEU A 102 16.72 -13.36 14.36
N ASN A 103 17.61 -12.39 14.18
CA ASN A 103 17.47 -11.36 13.15
C ASN A 103 17.44 -11.96 11.75
N TRP A 104 18.32 -12.94 11.49
CA TRP A 104 18.29 -13.67 10.24
C TRP A 104 16.94 -14.38 10.03
N ALA A 105 16.45 -15.08 11.04
CA ALA A 105 15.18 -15.79 10.95
C ALA A 105 13.99 -14.85 10.72
N ILE A 106 13.95 -13.69 11.40
CA ILE A 106 12.88 -12.70 11.21
C ILE A 106 12.93 -12.10 9.79
N ARG A 107 14.13 -11.74 9.28
CA ARG A 107 14.27 -11.25 7.90
C ARG A 107 13.82 -12.30 6.89
N PHE A 108 14.25 -13.53 7.07
CA PHE A 108 13.87 -14.64 6.20
C PHE A 108 12.35 -14.87 6.21
N ALA A 109 11.73 -14.84 7.39
CA ALA A 109 10.28 -14.95 7.51
C ALA A 109 9.56 -13.78 6.82
N ALA A 110 10.02 -12.54 7.01
CA ALA A 110 9.45 -11.37 6.35
C ALA A 110 9.55 -11.45 4.82
N ASP A 111 10.69 -11.94 4.30
CA ASP A 111 10.89 -12.08 2.86
C ASP A 111 9.96 -13.17 2.27
N ILE A 112 9.79 -14.30 2.97
CA ILE A 112 8.81 -15.34 2.60
C ILE A 112 7.39 -14.75 2.61
N LEU A 113 6.99 -14.09 3.69
CA LEU A 113 5.65 -13.52 3.85
C LEU A 113 5.31 -12.47 2.79
N ASN A 114 6.30 -11.69 2.32
CA ASN A 114 6.11 -10.77 1.19
C ASN A 114 5.87 -11.50 -0.15
N GLY A 115 6.35 -12.73 -0.29
CA GLY A 115 6.16 -13.56 -1.48
C GLY A 115 4.87 -14.39 -1.47
N VAL A 116 4.17 -14.50 -0.34
CA VAL A 116 2.92 -15.26 -0.24
C VAL A 116 1.80 -14.60 -1.06
N PRO A 117 1.09 -15.34 -1.94
CA PRO A 117 -0.08 -14.81 -2.63
C PRO A 117 -1.12 -14.27 -1.65
N SER A 118 -1.69 -13.11 -1.94
CA SER A 118 -2.60 -12.40 -1.01
C SER A 118 -3.85 -13.22 -0.64
N ILE A 119 -4.32 -14.09 -1.53
CA ILE A 119 -5.45 -14.98 -1.25
C ILE A 119 -5.17 -15.92 -0.07
N ASN A 120 -3.93 -16.40 0.09
CA ASN A 120 -3.57 -17.30 1.19
C ASN A 120 -3.68 -16.59 2.55
N TRP A 121 -3.34 -15.30 2.63
CA TRP A 121 -3.58 -14.48 3.80
C TRP A 121 -5.06 -14.42 4.16
N GLY A 122 -5.92 -14.26 3.15
CA GLY A 122 -7.37 -14.28 3.33
C GLY A 122 -7.86 -15.59 3.93
N ILE A 123 -7.40 -16.73 3.39
CA ILE A 123 -7.79 -18.07 3.86
C ILE A 123 -7.32 -18.31 5.31
N VAL A 124 -6.07 -17.90 5.63
CA VAL A 124 -5.54 -18.04 6.99
C VAL A 124 -6.36 -17.24 7.99
N VAL A 125 -6.64 -15.97 7.71
CA VAL A 125 -7.43 -15.11 8.61
C VAL A 125 -8.89 -15.54 8.65
N TRP A 126 -9.44 -16.07 7.57
CA TRP A 126 -10.75 -16.69 7.55
C TRP A 126 -10.83 -17.82 8.58
N GLY A 127 -9.87 -18.75 8.56
CA GLY A 127 -9.81 -19.86 9.54
C GLY A 127 -9.61 -19.38 10.97
N LEU A 128 -8.82 -18.34 11.19
CA LEU A 128 -8.47 -17.84 12.52
C LEU A 128 -9.53 -16.92 13.14
N LEU A 129 -10.24 -16.12 12.35
CA LEU A 129 -11.18 -15.12 12.86
C LEU A 129 -12.61 -15.36 12.38
N VAL A 130 -12.84 -15.55 11.08
CA VAL A 130 -14.20 -15.64 10.54
C VAL A 130 -14.90 -16.92 11.01
N VAL A 131 -14.21 -18.06 10.98
CA VAL A 131 -14.78 -19.35 11.43
C VAL A 131 -15.16 -19.31 12.92
N PRO A 132 -14.29 -18.89 13.86
CA PRO A 132 -14.67 -18.80 15.27
C PRO A 132 -15.73 -17.74 15.58
N MET A 133 -15.74 -16.64 14.79
CA MET A 133 -16.75 -15.59 14.96
C MET A 133 -18.09 -15.93 14.30
N HIS A 134 -18.15 -16.98 13.49
CA HIS A 134 -19.29 -17.37 12.67
C HIS A 134 -19.83 -16.25 11.76
N THR A 135 -19.01 -15.26 11.44
CA THR A 135 -19.39 -14.12 10.60
C THR A 135 -18.19 -13.48 9.94
N TYR A 136 -18.38 -12.99 8.73
CA TYR A 136 -17.46 -12.07 8.07
C TYR A 136 -17.50 -10.71 8.77
N SER A 137 -16.39 -9.97 8.79
CA SER A 137 -16.33 -8.72 9.53
C SER A 137 -15.27 -7.75 9.04
N ALA A 138 -15.52 -6.46 9.30
CA ALA A 138 -14.51 -5.43 9.09
C ALA A 138 -13.24 -5.70 9.90
N LEU A 139 -13.36 -6.27 11.11
CA LEU A 139 -12.21 -6.66 11.93
C LEU A 139 -11.32 -7.68 11.22
N ALA A 140 -11.90 -8.75 10.68
CA ALA A 140 -11.14 -9.76 9.95
C ALA A 140 -10.47 -9.16 8.70
N GLY A 141 -11.19 -8.29 7.97
CA GLY A 141 -10.67 -7.55 6.82
C GLY A 141 -9.52 -6.61 7.19
N GLY A 142 -9.66 -5.85 8.27
CA GLY A 142 -8.61 -4.95 8.75
C GLY A 142 -7.36 -5.70 9.24
N VAL A 143 -7.55 -6.82 9.96
CA VAL A 143 -6.45 -7.67 10.44
C VAL A 143 -5.69 -8.29 9.28
N VAL A 144 -6.36 -8.86 8.27
CA VAL A 144 -5.65 -9.46 7.13
C VAL A 144 -4.81 -8.43 6.38
N LEU A 145 -5.35 -7.24 6.11
CA LEU A 145 -4.59 -6.16 5.47
C LEU A 145 -3.43 -5.69 6.35
N GLY A 146 -3.64 -5.59 7.67
CA GLY A 146 -2.59 -5.25 8.63
C GLY A 146 -1.45 -6.27 8.66
N MET A 147 -1.78 -7.56 8.69
CA MET A 147 -0.78 -8.65 8.62
C MET A 147 0.05 -8.59 7.34
N MET A 148 -0.56 -8.29 6.21
CA MET A 148 0.14 -8.10 4.94
C MET A 148 1.05 -6.87 4.93
N MET A 149 0.71 -5.83 5.69
CA MET A 149 1.54 -4.63 5.83
C MET A 149 2.80 -4.87 6.66
N ILE A 150 2.73 -5.72 7.70
CA ILE A 150 3.83 -5.93 8.66
C ILE A 150 5.18 -6.19 7.98
N PRO A 151 5.35 -7.21 7.12
CA PRO A 151 6.65 -7.52 6.54
C PRO A 151 7.19 -6.39 5.65
N LEU A 152 6.32 -5.69 4.93
CA LEU A 152 6.71 -4.58 4.06
C LEU A 152 7.17 -3.37 4.89
N VAL A 153 6.39 -2.96 5.89
CA VAL A 153 6.74 -1.85 6.80
C VAL A 153 8.01 -2.18 7.59
N MET A 154 8.18 -3.43 8.03
CA MET A 154 9.36 -3.88 8.75
C MET A 154 10.63 -3.73 7.91
N ARG A 155 10.61 -4.22 6.67
CA ARG A 155 11.78 -4.17 5.78
C ARG A 155 12.13 -2.74 5.38
N THR A 156 11.14 -1.95 4.99
CA THR A 156 11.39 -0.54 4.63
C THR A 156 11.87 0.28 5.82
N THR A 157 11.37 0.03 7.02
CA THR A 157 11.86 0.68 8.24
C THR A 157 13.30 0.30 8.54
N GLU A 158 13.64 -0.99 8.47
CA GLU A 158 15.01 -1.47 8.66
C GLU A 158 15.98 -0.81 7.69
N GLU A 159 15.67 -0.83 6.39
CA GLU A 159 16.50 -0.24 5.34
C GLU A 159 16.73 1.26 5.55
N VAL A 160 15.67 2.02 5.87
CA VAL A 160 15.77 3.46 6.10
C VAL A 160 16.59 3.78 7.35
N LEU A 161 16.45 3.01 8.44
CA LEU A 161 17.25 3.19 9.65
C LEU A 161 18.73 2.89 9.44
N GLN A 162 19.07 1.94 8.57
CA GLN A 162 20.46 1.63 8.20
C GLN A 162 21.13 2.76 7.41
N LEU A 163 20.38 3.62 6.74
CA LEU A 163 20.91 4.81 6.05
C LEU A 163 21.33 5.94 7.02
N VAL A 164 20.90 5.89 8.28
CA VAL A 164 21.31 6.90 9.28
C VAL A 164 22.77 6.66 9.64
N PRO A 165 23.67 7.68 9.46
CA PRO A 165 25.10 7.55 9.73
C PRO A 165 25.39 7.09 11.16
N GLY A 166 26.34 6.15 11.33
CA GLY A 166 26.74 5.60 12.64
C GLY A 166 27.23 6.66 13.62
N GLY A 167 27.89 7.71 13.12
CA GLY A 167 28.38 8.81 13.93
C GLY A 167 27.33 9.50 14.81
N TYR A 168 26.05 9.53 14.42
CA TYR A 168 24.97 10.04 15.30
C TYR A 168 24.79 9.16 16.52
N ARG A 169 24.90 7.84 16.37
CA ARG A 169 24.77 6.87 17.46
C ARG A 169 25.97 6.97 18.41
N GLU A 170 27.18 7.04 17.84
CA GLU A 170 28.43 7.16 18.59
C GLU A 170 28.50 8.47 19.38
N ALA A 171 28.17 9.60 18.75
CA ALA A 171 28.14 10.88 19.40
C ALA A 171 27.13 10.93 20.57
N ALA A 172 25.94 10.36 20.40
CA ALA A 172 24.96 10.30 21.48
C ALA A 172 25.44 9.46 22.67
N LEU A 173 26.05 8.31 22.38
CA LEU A 173 26.61 7.42 23.42
C LEU A 173 27.81 8.09 24.14
N ALA A 174 28.65 8.81 23.42
CA ALA A 174 29.77 9.59 24.01
C ALA A 174 29.29 10.68 24.98
N LEU A 175 28.09 11.25 24.74
CA LEU A 175 27.41 12.19 25.64
C LEU A 175 26.68 11.51 26.81
N GLY A 176 26.80 10.17 26.97
CA GLY A 176 26.15 9.42 28.05
C GLY A 176 24.65 9.17 27.82
N ILE A 177 24.13 9.44 26.61
CA ILE A 177 22.73 9.16 26.30
C ILE A 177 22.52 7.64 26.15
N SER A 178 21.56 7.07 26.87
CA SER A 178 21.27 5.64 26.80
C SER A 178 20.81 5.19 25.39
N LYS A 179 21.15 3.95 24.99
CA LYS A 179 20.88 3.41 23.66
C LYS A 179 19.42 3.60 23.22
N TRP A 180 18.45 3.29 24.07
CA TRP A 180 17.02 3.41 23.73
C TRP A 180 16.62 4.88 23.47
N LYS A 181 17.14 5.84 24.23
CA LYS A 181 16.90 7.27 23.99
C LYS A 181 17.53 7.72 22.67
N THR A 182 18.75 7.27 22.37
CA THR A 182 19.42 7.52 21.09
C THR A 182 18.55 7.00 19.92
N ILE A 183 18.02 5.78 20.01
CA ILE A 183 17.16 5.20 18.98
C ILE A 183 15.91 6.07 18.79
N VAL A 184 15.16 6.35 19.86
CA VAL A 184 13.86 7.03 19.75
C VAL A 184 14.01 8.52 19.39
N GLN A 185 14.96 9.21 20.01
CA GLN A 185 15.05 10.67 19.89
C GLN A 185 15.93 11.14 18.73
N ILE A 186 16.87 10.31 18.27
CA ILE A 186 17.83 10.71 17.23
C ILE A 186 17.60 9.87 15.99
N VAL A 187 17.75 8.55 16.07
CA VAL A 187 17.76 7.67 14.89
C VAL A 187 16.38 7.65 14.20
N ILE A 188 15.31 7.35 14.93
CA ILE A 188 13.94 7.32 14.38
C ILE A 188 13.55 8.72 13.87
N ARG A 189 13.87 9.78 14.60
CA ARG A 189 13.54 11.15 14.16
C ARG A 189 14.26 11.53 12.87
N THR A 190 15.52 11.14 12.72
CA THR A 190 16.30 11.37 11.49
C THR A 190 15.72 10.58 10.32
N ALA A 191 15.28 9.34 10.55
CA ALA A 191 14.73 8.42 9.56
C ALA A 191 13.22 8.63 9.30
N MET A 192 12.53 9.45 10.07
CA MET A 192 11.06 9.56 10.12
C MET A 192 10.42 9.72 8.73
N LYS A 193 11.00 10.54 7.86
CA LYS A 193 10.48 10.75 6.49
C LYS A 193 10.48 9.47 5.67
N GLY A 194 11.56 8.72 5.75
CA GLY A 194 11.69 7.43 5.07
C GLY A 194 10.73 6.39 5.62
N ILE A 195 10.60 6.32 6.96
CA ILE A 195 9.66 5.41 7.63
C ILE A 195 8.22 5.71 7.19
N VAL A 196 7.81 6.98 7.24
CA VAL A 196 6.47 7.41 6.80
C VAL A 196 6.26 7.07 5.33
N THR A 197 7.25 7.28 4.47
CA THR A 197 7.16 6.90 3.04
C THR A 197 6.96 5.39 2.87
N GLY A 198 7.69 4.56 3.63
CA GLY A 198 7.53 3.10 3.62
C GLY A 198 6.13 2.66 4.07
N VAL A 199 5.61 3.26 5.16
CA VAL A 199 4.24 3.01 5.64
C VAL A 199 3.20 3.34 4.58
N LEU A 200 3.37 4.47 3.86
CA LEU A 200 2.43 4.86 2.82
C LEU A 200 2.45 3.95 1.60
N LEU A 201 3.64 3.48 1.20
CA LEU A 201 3.76 2.48 0.14
C LEU A 201 3.04 1.19 0.55
N ALA A 202 3.14 0.78 1.80
CA ALA A 202 2.42 -0.36 2.33
C ALA A 202 0.90 -0.15 2.32
N LEU A 203 0.42 1.02 2.78
CA LEU A 203 -1.00 1.38 2.72
C LEU A 203 -1.52 1.45 1.28
N ALA A 204 -0.78 2.06 0.37
CA ALA A 204 -1.15 2.14 -1.03
C ALA A 204 -1.30 0.75 -1.67
N ARG A 205 -0.41 -0.18 -1.30
CA ARG A 205 -0.47 -1.57 -1.77
C ARG A 205 -1.73 -2.25 -1.28
N VAL A 206 -2.01 -2.23 0.03
CA VAL A 206 -3.16 -2.95 0.60
C VAL A 206 -4.51 -2.28 0.28
N ALA A 207 -4.51 -1.00 -0.10
CA ALA A 207 -5.72 -0.29 -0.52
C ALA A 207 -6.37 -0.88 -1.78
N GLY A 208 -5.60 -1.54 -2.64
CA GLY A 208 -6.09 -2.21 -3.85
C GLY A 208 -6.32 -3.72 -3.70
N GLU A 209 -6.10 -4.30 -2.52
CA GLU A 209 -6.23 -5.74 -2.32
C GLU A 209 -7.70 -6.18 -2.31
N THR A 210 -8.02 -7.13 -3.18
CA THR A 210 -9.38 -7.70 -3.33
C THR A 210 -9.46 -9.10 -2.76
N ALA A 211 -8.54 -9.99 -3.15
CA ALA A 211 -8.61 -11.41 -2.86
C ALA A 211 -8.72 -11.76 -1.36
N PRO A 212 -7.94 -11.18 -0.45
CA PRO A 212 -8.07 -11.48 0.98
C PRO A 212 -9.40 -11.00 1.56
N LEU A 213 -9.97 -9.91 1.03
CA LEU A 213 -11.23 -9.34 1.52
C LEU A 213 -12.45 -10.19 1.15
N ILE A 214 -12.41 -10.95 0.08
CA ILE A 214 -13.47 -11.91 -0.29
C ILE A 214 -13.67 -12.93 0.85
N PHE A 215 -12.59 -13.36 1.50
CA PHE A 215 -12.63 -14.36 2.58
C PHE A 215 -12.85 -13.76 3.96
N THR A 216 -12.72 -12.45 4.14
CA THR A 216 -12.72 -11.84 5.48
C THR A 216 -13.78 -10.77 5.67
N ALA A 217 -13.97 -9.87 4.72
CA ALA A 217 -14.95 -8.77 4.78
C ALA A 217 -16.25 -9.08 4.03
N LEU A 218 -16.21 -9.92 3.00
CA LEU A 218 -17.28 -10.38 2.10
C LEU A 218 -17.99 -9.27 1.31
N GLY A 219 -18.05 -8.05 1.83
CA GLY A 219 -18.85 -6.96 1.25
C GLY A 219 -20.19 -6.76 1.95
N ASN A 220 -20.75 -5.54 1.83
CA ASN A 220 -22.04 -5.17 2.35
C ASN A 220 -22.63 -4.02 1.51
N GLU A 221 -23.88 -4.12 1.12
CA GLU A 221 -24.56 -3.07 0.34
C GLU A 221 -25.03 -1.90 1.21
N ASN A 222 -25.03 -2.06 2.56
CA ASN A 222 -25.43 -1.03 3.50
C ASN A 222 -24.24 -0.23 4.04
N TRP A 223 -24.54 0.87 4.71
CA TRP A 223 -23.54 1.63 5.47
C TRP A 223 -22.93 0.78 6.59
N PRO A 224 -21.61 0.89 6.82
CA PRO A 224 -20.96 0.17 7.92
C PRO A 224 -21.43 0.73 9.28
N HIS A 225 -22.00 -0.13 10.13
CA HIS A 225 -22.45 0.26 11.47
C HIS A 225 -21.54 -0.31 12.55
N LYS A 226 -21.05 -1.53 12.40
CA LYS A 226 -20.20 -2.19 13.38
C LYS A 226 -18.99 -2.85 12.73
N LEU A 227 -17.89 -2.89 13.48
CA LEU A 227 -16.66 -3.54 13.02
C LEU A 227 -16.76 -5.08 12.99
N THR A 228 -17.74 -5.64 13.69
CA THR A 228 -18.01 -7.09 13.75
C THR A 228 -18.94 -7.59 12.63
N GLU A 229 -19.39 -6.71 11.76
CA GLU A 229 -20.27 -7.03 10.63
C GLU A 229 -19.51 -6.95 9.30
N PRO A 230 -20.01 -7.62 8.22
CA PRO A 230 -19.46 -7.49 6.87
C PRO A 230 -19.40 -6.04 6.43
N ILE A 231 -18.36 -5.69 5.68
CA ILE A 231 -18.13 -4.32 5.22
C ILE A 231 -17.78 -4.28 3.73
N ALA A 232 -18.32 -3.30 3.02
CA ALA A 232 -17.92 -3.01 1.65
C ALA A 232 -16.48 -2.50 1.59
N ALA A 233 -15.80 -2.75 0.48
CA ALA A 233 -14.52 -2.14 0.14
C ALA A 233 -14.51 -1.82 -1.35
N MET A 234 -13.88 -0.71 -1.74
CA MET A 234 -13.83 -0.31 -3.15
C MET A 234 -13.27 -1.40 -4.06
N PRO A 235 -12.11 -2.05 -3.76
CA PRO A 235 -11.59 -3.12 -4.63
C PRO A 235 -12.56 -4.28 -4.78
N LEU A 236 -13.27 -4.64 -3.70
CA LEU A 236 -14.26 -5.73 -3.72
C LEU A 236 -15.50 -5.36 -4.52
N GLN A 237 -16.02 -4.14 -4.35
CA GLN A 237 -17.17 -3.64 -5.09
C GLN A 237 -16.87 -3.49 -6.60
N ILE A 238 -15.67 -2.97 -6.93
CA ILE A 238 -15.17 -2.88 -8.31
C ILE A 238 -15.11 -4.27 -8.94
N TYR A 239 -14.57 -5.26 -8.22
CA TYR A 239 -14.52 -6.65 -8.71
C TYR A 239 -15.91 -7.21 -8.98
N ASN A 240 -16.84 -7.10 -8.02
CA ASN A 240 -18.21 -7.60 -8.17
C ASN A 240 -18.93 -6.96 -9.36
N TYR A 241 -18.77 -5.65 -9.54
CA TYR A 241 -19.38 -4.92 -10.64
C TYR A 241 -18.73 -5.22 -12.00
N ALA A 242 -17.42 -5.48 -12.01
CA ALA A 242 -16.71 -5.82 -13.25
C ALA A 242 -17.08 -7.19 -13.81
N ILE A 243 -17.45 -8.15 -12.95
CA ILE A 243 -17.88 -9.49 -13.36
C ILE A 243 -19.40 -9.61 -13.54
N GLY A 244 -20.17 -8.60 -13.11
CA GLY A 244 -21.63 -8.56 -13.24
C GLY A 244 -22.06 -8.47 -14.70
N PRO A 245 -23.32 -8.83 -15.03
CA PRO A 245 -23.81 -8.82 -16.41
C PRO A 245 -24.31 -7.45 -16.89
N TYR A 246 -24.36 -6.43 -16.02
CA TYR A 246 -25.02 -5.17 -16.29
C TYR A 246 -24.04 -4.06 -16.72
N ASN A 247 -24.32 -3.41 -17.83
CA ASN A 247 -23.47 -2.32 -18.38
C ASN A 247 -23.33 -1.13 -17.43
N ASP A 248 -24.35 -0.83 -16.63
CA ASP A 248 -24.28 0.26 -15.63
C ASP A 248 -23.28 -0.08 -14.53
N GLN A 249 -23.28 -1.32 -14.04
CA GLN A 249 -22.28 -1.79 -13.06
C GLN A 249 -20.86 -1.71 -13.63
N HIS A 250 -20.65 -2.07 -14.90
CA HIS A 250 -19.34 -1.93 -15.54
C HIS A 250 -18.86 -0.48 -15.56
N ARG A 251 -19.75 0.48 -15.89
CA ARG A 251 -19.40 1.92 -15.86
C ARG A 251 -19.06 2.38 -14.44
N GLN A 252 -19.83 1.93 -13.44
CA GLN A 252 -19.53 2.23 -12.04
C GLN A 252 -18.25 1.56 -11.58
N ALA A 253 -17.91 0.35 -12.05
CA ALA A 253 -16.62 -0.29 -11.78
C ALA A 253 -15.45 0.53 -12.32
N TRP A 254 -15.55 1.06 -13.54
CA TRP A 254 -14.54 1.97 -14.10
C TRP A 254 -14.41 3.26 -13.30
N ALA A 255 -15.54 3.85 -12.89
CA ALA A 255 -15.55 5.03 -12.02
C ALA A 255 -14.92 4.73 -10.66
N GLY A 256 -15.27 3.59 -10.05
CA GLY A 256 -14.70 3.13 -8.79
C GLY A 256 -13.19 2.93 -8.86
N ALA A 257 -12.71 2.28 -9.91
CA ALA A 257 -11.29 2.07 -10.14
C ALA A 257 -10.53 3.40 -10.29
N PHE A 258 -11.11 4.37 -11.01
CA PHE A 258 -10.53 5.71 -11.15
C PHE A 258 -10.50 6.45 -9.81
N VAL A 259 -11.60 6.43 -9.05
CA VAL A 259 -11.68 7.07 -7.72
C VAL A 259 -10.72 6.41 -6.73
N LEU A 260 -10.61 5.07 -6.72
CA LEU A 260 -9.64 4.35 -5.87
C LEU A 260 -8.21 4.76 -6.19
N LEU A 261 -7.87 4.87 -7.47
CA LEU A 261 -6.55 5.30 -7.92
C LEU A 261 -6.26 6.74 -7.48
N LEU A 262 -7.24 7.66 -7.63
CA LEU A 262 -7.10 9.03 -7.13
C LEU A 262 -6.97 9.08 -5.62
N LEU A 263 -7.74 8.27 -4.88
CA LEU A 263 -7.66 8.17 -3.42
C LEU A 263 -6.25 7.78 -2.98
N VAL A 264 -5.69 6.72 -3.56
CA VAL A 264 -4.32 6.28 -3.28
C VAL A 264 -3.30 7.35 -3.65
N LEU A 265 -3.47 8.00 -4.79
CA LEU A 265 -2.60 9.10 -5.23
C LEU A 265 -2.66 10.28 -4.26
N PHE A 266 -3.84 10.71 -3.83
CA PHE A 266 -4.01 11.82 -2.88
C PHE A 266 -3.45 11.49 -1.50
N ILE A 267 -3.62 10.27 -1.00
CA ILE A 267 -2.98 9.81 0.24
C ILE A 267 -1.46 9.97 0.10
N ASN A 268 -0.87 9.44 -0.98
CA ASN A 268 0.58 9.51 -1.22
C ASN A 268 1.09 10.96 -1.34
N ILE A 269 0.39 11.81 -2.11
CA ILE A 269 0.76 13.22 -2.27
C ILE A 269 0.60 13.98 -0.95
N GLY A 270 -0.53 13.80 -0.26
CA GLY A 270 -0.84 14.50 0.99
C GLY A 270 0.20 14.27 2.05
N VAL A 271 0.61 13.01 2.25
CA VAL A 271 1.64 12.71 3.24
C VAL A 271 3.03 13.13 2.78
N ARG A 272 3.35 13.02 1.49
CA ARG A 272 4.60 13.56 0.95
C ARG A 272 4.70 15.09 1.16
N PHE A 273 3.57 15.78 1.07
CA PHE A 273 3.52 17.21 1.35
C PHE A 273 3.68 17.51 2.84
N LEU A 274 3.06 16.73 3.73
CA LEU A 274 3.19 16.87 5.19
C LEU A 274 4.61 16.53 5.69
N THR A 275 5.30 15.61 5.01
CA THR A 275 6.69 15.21 5.34
C THR A 275 7.75 16.05 4.63
N ARG A 276 7.35 17.01 3.77
CA ARG A 276 8.26 17.92 3.08
C ARG A 276 9.00 18.81 4.08
N ASP A 277 10.31 19.03 3.83
CA ASP A 277 11.22 19.75 4.72
C ASP A 277 10.72 21.13 5.18
N ARG A 278 10.46 21.26 6.47
CA ARG A 278 10.44 22.55 7.15
C ARG A 278 11.86 23.04 7.54
N PHE A 279 12.86 22.22 7.33
CA PHE A 279 14.26 22.55 7.61
C PHE A 279 15.07 22.64 6.32
N LYS A 280 14.90 23.73 5.54
CA LYS A 280 15.99 24.21 4.71
C LYS A 280 17.01 24.88 5.66
N PRO A 281 18.29 24.47 5.66
CA PRO A 281 19.30 25.31 6.28
C PRO A 281 19.22 26.68 5.59
N LYS A 282 19.04 27.73 6.37
CA LYS A 282 19.28 29.10 5.87
C LYS A 282 20.77 29.15 5.57
N THR A 283 21.14 29.04 4.30
CA THR A 283 22.45 29.43 3.79
C THR A 283 22.57 30.95 3.85
#